data_c0e0e2ead031720b09a09db117579859
#
_entry.id   c0e0e2ead031720b09a09db117579859
#
_cell.length_a   1.000
_cell.length_b   1.000
_cell.length_c   1.000
_cell.angle_alpha   90.00
_cell.angle_beta   90.00
_cell.angle_gamma   90.00
#
_symmetry.space_group_name_H-M   'P 1'
#
loop_
_entity.id
_entity.type
_entity.pdbx_description
1 polymer ?
#
loop_
_entity_poly.entity_id
_entity_poly.type
_entity_poly.pdbx_seq_one_letter_code
_entity_poly.pdbx_strand_id
1 'polypeptide(L)'
;MQHSHHEIKMYGEIKLYTGTGSPDLSQKIANYLNQQLSPREVIQFPNENIFVKLKSSARGQDVYVIQTTASPVHYNLMELLIMIQTIRLDSAARITAVVPYLCYGRSDKKDQPRVPITARLVCDMIESAGADRYMTFDPHAGQIQGFFSIPGDVLTASHMVTDYINKNMRAQMNKLVVVATDLGFAKKGRNYAHDLNAPIAFIEKRRTANDSKAKALTLIGSVRGRDVLIVDDEVLTGGSIEQAVGVVKKNGARNIYLAFIHPIFSEDAAKRLAKLPIKHIVTTDTVPISPKKMKPLKGRITVLSIAPMLGEVIRRAHEGRSVGEMFNE
;
A
#
# COMPACT_ATOMS: atom_id res chain seq x y z
N MET A 1 -7.92 4.51 -51.30
CA MET A 1 -6.73 4.08 -50.54
C MET A 1 -6.97 4.45 -49.08
N GLN A 2 -7.33 3.48 -48.24
CA GLN A 2 -7.45 3.69 -46.80
C GLN A 2 -6.04 3.68 -46.24
N HIS A 3 -5.56 4.84 -45.78
CA HIS A 3 -4.37 4.90 -44.97
C HIS A 3 -4.67 4.28 -43.59
N SER A 4 -4.27 3.03 -43.41
CA SER A 4 -4.18 2.46 -42.06
C SER A 4 -3.16 3.28 -41.26
N HIS A 5 -3.61 4.11 -40.33
CA HIS A 5 -2.73 4.63 -39.32
C HIS A 5 -2.17 3.44 -38.52
N HIS A 6 -0.96 3.03 -38.86
CA HIS A 6 -0.18 2.18 -37.97
C HIS A 6 0.14 3.06 -36.74
N GLU A 7 -0.61 2.88 -35.66
CA GLU A 7 -0.18 3.36 -34.36
C GLU A 7 1.20 2.78 -34.08
N ILE A 8 2.20 3.63 -34.09
CA ILE A 8 3.56 3.23 -33.69
C ILE A 8 3.47 2.94 -32.20
N LYS A 9 3.28 1.68 -31.82
CA LYS A 9 3.37 1.23 -30.44
C LYS A 9 4.80 1.45 -29.98
N MET A 10 5.00 2.32 -28.98
CA MET A 10 6.30 2.64 -28.42
C MET A 10 6.95 1.40 -27.77
N TYR A 11 6.15 0.47 -27.29
CA TYR A 11 6.55 -0.79 -26.65
C TYR A 11 5.74 -1.96 -27.22
N GLY A 12 6.24 -3.20 -27.06
CA GLY A 12 5.48 -4.40 -27.38
C GLY A 12 4.26 -4.59 -26.48
N GLU A 13 3.73 -5.82 -26.42
CA GLU A 13 2.55 -6.14 -25.61
C GLU A 13 2.83 -6.06 -24.11
N ILE A 14 1.78 -5.85 -23.31
CA ILE A 14 1.86 -5.96 -21.85
C ILE A 14 2.23 -7.38 -21.45
N LYS A 15 3.24 -7.53 -20.60
CA LYS A 15 3.60 -8.78 -19.93
C LYS A 15 3.53 -8.59 -18.43
N LEU A 16 2.77 -9.44 -17.76
CA LEU A 16 2.58 -9.39 -16.31
C LEU A 16 3.35 -10.54 -15.67
N TYR A 17 4.35 -10.23 -14.87
CA TYR A 17 5.04 -11.20 -14.02
C TYR A 17 4.69 -10.97 -12.57
N THR A 18 4.39 -12.04 -11.83
CA THR A 18 4.10 -11.97 -10.41
C THR A 18 5.23 -12.58 -9.60
N GLY A 19 5.62 -11.91 -8.50
CA GLY A 19 6.38 -12.56 -7.45
C GLY A 19 5.50 -13.42 -6.55
N THR A 20 6.12 -14.08 -5.58
CA THR A 20 5.43 -14.96 -4.63
C THR A 20 4.70 -14.20 -3.52
N GLY A 21 5.01 -12.92 -3.33
CA GLY A 21 4.41 -12.07 -2.30
C GLY A 21 3.02 -11.50 -2.65
N SER A 22 2.57 -11.58 -3.93
CA SER A 22 1.30 -10.97 -4.36
C SER A 22 0.53 -11.79 -5.41
N PRO A 23 0.46 -13.14 -5.33
CA PRO A 23 -0.10 -13.95 -6.41
C PRO A 23 -1.58 -13.66 -6.67
N ASP A 24 -2.41 -13.56 -5.63
CA ASP A 24 -3.85 -13.32 -5.76
C ASP A 24 -4.15 -11.93 -6.34
N LEU A 25 -3.44 -10.89 -5.89
CA LEU A 25 -3.58 -9.54 -6.43
C LEU A 25 -3.16 -9.51 -7.90
N SER A 26 -2.05 -10.13 -8.24
CA SER A 26 -1.55 -10.21 -9.62
C SER A 26 -2.54 -10.90 -10.55
N GLN A 27 -3.17 -11.99 -10.09
CA GLN A 27 -4.21 -12.68 -10.87
C GLN A 27 -5.45 -11.80 -11.08
N LYS A 28 -5.88 -11.04 -10.06
CA LYS A 28 -6.99 -10.08 -10.20
C LYS A 28 -6.66 -8.97 -11.20
N ILE A 29 -5.42 -8.47 -11.20
CA ILE A 29 -4.95 -7.45 -12.16
C ILE A 29 -4.95 -8.05 -13.58
N ALA A 30 -4.43 -9.26 -13.76
CA ALA A 30 -4.43 -9.94 -15.04
C ALA A 30 -5.86 -10.13 -15.58
N ASN A 31 -6.80 -10.55 -14.72
CA ASN A 31 -8.21 -10.69 -15.07
C ASN A 31 -8.83 -9.34 -15.49
N TYR A 32 -8.54 -8.24 -14.77
CA TYR A 32 -9.03 -6.90 -15.13
C TYR A 32 -8.54 -6.46 -16.52
N LEU A 33 -7.28 -6.75 -16.83
CA LEU A 33 -6.65 -6.43 -18.10
C LEU A 33 -7.02 -7.39 -19.24
N ASN A 34 -7.79 -8.45 -18.93
CA ASN A 34 -8.03 -9.58 -19.84
C ASN A 34 -6.72 -10.17 -20.40
N GLN A 35 -5.73 -10.30 -19.53
CA GLN A 35 -4.40 -10.84 -19.81
C GLN A 35 -4.14 -12.09 -18.99
N GLN A 36 -3.10 -12.84 -19.36
CA GLN A 36 -2.58 -13.94 -18.53
C GLN A 36 -1.29 -13.52 -17.83
N LEU A 37 -1.06 -14.06 -16.64
CA LEU A 37 0.24 -13.94 -16.01
C LEU A 37 1.28 -14.70 -16.83
N SER A 38 2.40 -14.05 -17.10
CA SER A 38 3.52 -14.66 -17.83
C SER A 38 4.13 -15.79 -17.01
N PRO A 39 4.34 -16.97 -17.61
CA PRO A 39 4.85 -18.12 -16.88
C PRO A 39 6.31 -17.92 -16.47
N ARG A 40 6.58 -18.20 -15.22
CA ARG A 40 7.93 -18.13 -14.63
C ARG A 40 8.11 -19.24 -13.60
N GLU A 41 9.33 -19.51 -13.23
CA GLU A 41 9.70 -20.39 -12.14
C GLU A 41 10.53 -19.62 -11.12
N VAL A 42 10.20 -19.76 -9.85
CA VAL A 42 10.97 -19.22 -8.72
C VAL A 42 11.31 -20.38 -7.81
N ILE A 43 12.59 -20.59 -7.57
CA ILE A 43 13.12 -21.66 -6.73
C ILE A 43 13.94 -21.02 -5.61
N GLN A 44 13.67 -21.44 -4.37
CA GLN A 44 14.56 -21.18 -3.26
C GLN A 44 15.41 -22.42 -3.00
N PHE A 45 16.73 -22.26 -3.08
CA PHE A 45 17.66 -23.33 -2.78
C PHE A 45 17.83 -23.54 -1.27
N PRO A 46 18.36 -24.68 -0.81
CA PRO A 46 18.58 -24.94 0.62
C PRO A 46 19.50 -23.92 1.32
N ASN A 47 20.35 -23.22 0.58
CA ASN A 47 21.19 -22.13 1.07
C ASN A 47 20.48 -20.76 1.04
N GLU A 48 19.14 -20.76 0.89
CA GLU A 48 18.27 -19.59 0.81
C GLU A 48 18.42 -18.71 -0.44
N ASN A 49 19.30 -19.06 -1.37
CA ASN A 49 19.41 -18.34 -2.62
C ASN A 49 18.14 -18.50 -3.47
N ILE A 50 17.76 -17.42 -4.15
CA ILE A 50 16.58 -17.39 -5.02
C ILE A 50 17.05 -17.48 -6.48
N PHE A 51 16.40 -18.35 -7.24
CA PHE A 51 16.59 -18.48 -8.67
C PHE A 51 15.27 -18.18 -9.40
N VAL A 52 15.33 -17.30 -10.40
CA VAL A 52 14.18 -16.95 -11.25
C VAL A 52 14.47 -17.35 -12.67
N LYS A 53 13.53 -18.05 -13.31
CA LYS A 53 13.59 -18.42 -14.73
C LYS A 53 12.29 -18.03 -15.42
N LEU A 54 12.38 -17.24 -16.48
CA LEU A 54 11.23 -16.97 -17.35
C LEU A 54 10.97 -18.18 -18.23
N LYS A 55 9.69 -18.52 -18.40
CA LYS A 55 9.24 -19.63 -19.30
C LYS A 55 8.75 -19.09 -20.66
N SER A 56 8.68 -17.75 -20.82
CA SER A 56 8.39 -17.07 -22.09
C SER A 56 9.27 -15.83 -22.22
N SER A 57 9.61 -15.45 -23.44
CA SER A 57 10.45 -14.27 -23.66
C SER A 57 9.74 -12.98 -23.30
N ALA A 58 10.46 -12.05 -22.69
CA ALA A 58 10.05 -10.68 -22.42
C ALA A 58 10.63 -9.68 -23.42
N ARG A 59 11.39 -10.17 -24.42
CA ARG A 59 12.12 -9.32 -25.39
C ARG A 59 11.19 -8.33 -26.10
N GLY A 60 11.55 -7.05 -26.05
CA GLY A 60 10.81 -5.97 -26.68
C GLY A 60 9.43 -5.67 -26.07
N GLN A 61 9.06 -6.30 -24.96
CA GLN A 61 7.74 -6.17 -24.33
C GLN A 61 7.72 -5.07 -23.26
N ASP A 62 6.50 -4.58 -22.95
CA ASP A 62 6.23 -3.69 -21.83
C ASP A 62 5.90 -4.54 -20.59
N VAL A 63 6.84 -4.64 -19.68
CA VAL A 63 6.79 -5.61 -18.58
C VAL A 63 6.45 -4.95 -17.26
N TYR A 64 5.50 -5.53 -16.55
CA TYR A 64 5.10 -5.15 -15.19
C TYR A 64 5.40 -6.29 -14.23
N VAL A 65 6.28 -6.03 -13.26
CA VAL A 65 6.67 -6.98 -12.22
C VAL A 65 5.90 -6.65 -10.95
N ILE A 66 4.93 -7.47 -10.59
CA ILE A 66 4.02 -7.23 -9.46
C ILE A 66 4.52 -8.01 -8.24
N GLN A 67 5.00 -7.29 -7.24
CA GLN A 67 5.51 -7.90 -6.00
C GLN A 67 5.38 -6.94 -4.81
N THR A 68 4.59 -7.31 -3.80
CA THR A 68 4.62 -6.59 -2.52
C THR A 68 5.87 -6.98 -1.73
N THR A 69 6.49 -6.00 -1.07
CA THR A 69 7.71 -6.25 -0.27
C THR A 69 7.41 -6.37 1.24
N ALA A 70 6.19 -6.82 1.59
CA ALA A 70 5.83 -7.19 2.96
C ALA A 70 6.53 -8.49 3.39
N SER A 71 6.27 -8.93 4.63
CA SER A 71 6.88 -10.15 5.18
C SER A 71 6.57 -11.41 4.33
N PRO A 72 7.61 -12.23 4.05
CA PRO A 72 9.02 -12.15 4.44
C PRO A 72 9.80 -11.10 3.62
N VAL A 73 10.11 -9.97 4.27
CA VAL A 73 10.58 -8.74 3.60
C VAL A 73 11.82 -8.96 2.73
N HIS A 74 12.86 -9.59 3.29
CA HIS A 74 14.14 -9.77 2.59
C HIS A 74 14.00 -10.72 1.39
N TYR A 75 13.22 -11.78 1.55
CA TYR A 75 12.91 -12.72 0.48
C TYR A 75 12.16 -12.01 -0.66
N ASN A 76 11.05 -11.33 -0.34
CA ASN A 76 10.22 -10.67 -1.34
C ASN A 76 10.96 -9.53 -2.05
N LEU A 77 11.82 -8.79 -1.33
CA LEU A 77 12.65 -7.77 -1.95
C LEU A 77 13.69 -8.37 -2.89
N MET A 78 14.44 -9.39 -2.44
CA MET A 78 15.43 -10.06 -3.30
C MET A 78 14.79 -10.75 -4.52
N GLU A 79 13.64 -11.39 -4.35
CA GLU A 79 12.88 -11.98 -5.46
C GLU A 79 12.51 -10.90 -6.49
N LEU A 80 12.02 -9.74 -6.05
CA LEU A 80 11.70 -8.60 -6.92
C LEU A 80 12.95 -8.17 -7.74
N LEU A 81 14.08 -7.95 -7.06
CA LEU A 81 15.31 -7.50 -7.71
C LEU A 81 15.83 -8.50 -8.73
N ILE A 82 15.86 -9.79 -8.38
CA ILE A 82 16.31 -10.88 -9.27
C ILE A 82 15.35 -11.00 -10.45
N MET A 83 14.05 -10.88 -10.26
CA MET A 83 13.07 -10.93 -11.34
C MET A 83 13.25 -9.76 -12.32
N ILE A 84 13.40 -8.54 -11.83
CA ILE A 84 13.67 -7.34 -12.66
C ILE A 84 14.94 -7.57 -13.47
N GLN A 85 16.02 -8.01 -12.82
CA GLN A 85 17.30 -8.28 -13.47
C GLN A 85 17.19 -9.37 -14.56
N THR A 86 16.46 -10.45 -14.27
CA THR A 86 16.25 -11.54 -15.24
C THR A 86 15.50 -11.03 -16.48
N ILE A 87 14.47 -10.19 -16.30
CA ILE A 87 13.68 -9.58 -17.37
C ILE A 87 14.53 -8.57 -18.16
N ARG A 88 15.39 -7.81 -17.47
CA ARG A 88 16.32 -6.85 -18.12
C ARG A 88 17.29 -7.58 -19.04
N LEU A 89 17.86 -8.69 -18.59
CA LEU A 89 18.76 -9.52 -19.38
C LEU A 89 18.06 -10.24 -20.54
N ASP A 90 16.75 -10.46 -20.47
CA ASP A 90 15.94 -10.96 -21.59
C ASP A 90 15.54 -9.84 -22.59
N SER A 91 16.07 -8.62 -22.40
CA SER A 91 15.90 -7.49 -23.32
C SER A 91 14.46 -6.96 -23.41
N ALA A 92 13.73 -6.88 -22.29
CA ALA A 92 12.46 -6.17 -22.23
C ALA A 92 12.63 -4.71 -22.70
N ALA A 93 11.63 -4.15 -23.35
CA ALA A 93 11.68 -2.77 -23.85
C ALA A 93 11.46 -1.75 -22.72
N ARG A 94 10.60 -2.08 -21.75
CA ARG A 94 10.37 -1.29 -20.54
C ARG A 94 10.02 -2.22 -19.39
N ILE A 95 10.52 -1.91 -18.19
CA ILE A 95 10.28 -2.68 -16.98
C ILE A 95 9.70 -1.75 -15.92
N THR A 96 8.47 -2.00 -15.50
CA THR A 96 7.82 -1.29 -14.40
C THR A 96 7.78 -2.18 -13.16
N ALA A 97 8.43 -1.74 -12.08
CA ALA A 97 8.32 -2.36 -10.77
C ALA A 97 7.00 -1.95 -10.11
N VAL A 98 6.05 -2.86 -10.01
CA VAL A 98 4.75 -2.64 -9.35
C VAL A 98 4.83 -3.17 -7.94
N VAL A 99 5.00 -2.27 -6.97
CA VAL A 99 5.26 -2.58 -5.57
C VAL A 99 4.13 -2.01 -4.71
N PRO A 100 3.00 -2.74 -4.54
CA PRO A 100 1.83 -2.25 -3.81
C PRO A 100 2.15 -1.77 -2.39
N TYR A 101 3.05 -2.46 -1.70
CA TYR A 101 3.64 -2.03 -0.43
C TYR A 101 5.15 -2.03 -0.53
N LEU A 102 5.76 -0.85 -0.33
CA LEU A 102 7.20 -0.67 -0.34
C LEU A 102 7.75 -0.76 1.09
N CYS A 103 8.60 -1.76 1.33
CA CYS A 103 9.24 -1.96 2.61
C CYS A 103 10.19 -0.81 2.98
N TYR A 104 10.55 -0.75 4.27
CA TYR A 104 11.43 0.29 4.83
C TYR A 104 10.93 1.72 4.70
N GLY A 105 9.67 1.95 4.30
CA GLY A 105 9.08 3.28 4.14
C GLY A 105 9.16 4.17 5.38
N ARG A 106 9.25 3.57 6.58
CA ARG A 106 9.44 4.30 7.86
C ARG A 106 10.86 4.81 8.11
N SER A 107 11.84 4.32 7.35
CA SER A 107 13.24 4.76 7.40
C SER A 107 13.53 5.78 6.29
N ASP A 108 12.71 6.81 6.22
CA ASP A 108 12.68 7.85 5.18
C ASP A 108 13.52 9.08 5.51
N LYS A 109 14.03 9.16 6.75
CA LYS A 109 14.84 10.28 7.26
C LYS A 109 15.76 9.82 8.38
N LYS A 110 16.75 10.64 8.67
CA LYS A 110 17.60 10.49 9.86
C LYS A 110 16.91 11.16 11.05
N ASP A 111 16.38 10.37 11.95
CA ASP A 111 15.74 10.82 13.20
C ASP A 111 16.71 10.84 14.40
N GLN A 112 17.91 10.28 14.20
CA GLN A 112 19.02 10.27 15.17
C GLN A 112 20.37 10.19 14.45
N PRO A 113 21.48 10.47 15.13
CA PRO A 113 22.82 10.36 14.55
C PRO A 113 23.16 8.92 14.15
N ARG A 114 23.94 8.77 13.06
CA ARG A 114 24.54 7.50 12.60
C ARG A 114 23.54 6.44 12.17
N VAL A 115 22.37 6.85 11.67
CA VAL A 115 21.38 5.96 11.06
C VAL A 115 21.32 6.16 9.54
N PRO A 116 20.98 5.12 8.78
CA PRO A 116 20.78 5.23 7.33
C PRO A 116 19.40 5.82 6.99
N ILE A 117 19.22 6.16 5.72
CA ILE A 117 17.91 6.35 5.08
C ILE A 117 17.66 5.09 4.24
N THR A 118 17.14 4.02 4.88
CA THR A 118 17.01 2.72 4.22
C THR A 118 15.96 2.71 3.11
N ALA A 119 14.94 3.57 3.21
CA ALA A 119 13.97 3.74 2.13
C ALA A 119 14.66 4.16 0.82
N ARG A 120 15.64 5.09 0.89
CA ARG A 120 16.44 5.48 -0.28
C ARG A 120 17.25 4.32 -0.84
N LEU A 121 17.91 3.54 0.03
CA LEU A 121 18.68 2.37 -0.40
C LEU A 121 17.81 1.37 -1.18
N VAL A 122 16.57 1.10 -0.71
CA VAL A 122 15.66 0.18 -1.39
C VAL A 122 15.26 0.72 -2.77
N CYS A 123 14.99 2.02 -2.89
CA CYS A 123 14.72 2.66 -4.19
C CYS A 123 15.91 2.49 -5.14
N ASP A 124 17.12 2.80 -4.68
CA ASP A 124 18.36 2.65 -5.48
C ASP A 124 18.59 1.19 -5.92
N MET A 125 18.28 0.21 -5.08
CA MET A 125 18.39 -1.22 -5.43
C MET A 125 17.40 -1.62 -6.53
N ILE A 126 16.15 -1.13 -6.50
CA ILE A 126 15.15 -1.40 -7.54
C ILE A 126 15.59 -0.80 -8.87
N GLU A 127 16.10 0.42 -8.87
CA GLU A 127 16.66 1.07 -10.06
C GLU A 127 17.87 0.30 -10.61
N SER A 128 18.82 -0.04 -9.73
CA SER A 128 20.04 -0.77 -10.09
C SER A 128 19.75 -2.16 -10.65
N ALA A 129 18.66 -2.80 -10.22
CA ALA A 129 18.19 -4.07 -10.79
C ALA A 129 17.69 -3.93 -12.23
N GLY A 130 17.37 -2.71 -12.68
CA GLY A 130 17.01 -2.40 -14.06
C GLY A 130 15.54 -2.02 -14.27
N ALA A 131 14.85 -1.57 -13.26
CA ALA A 131 13.52 -0.97 -13.43
C ALA A 131 13.64 0.38 -14.16
N ASP A 132 12.76 0.60 -15.15
CA ASP A 132 12.65 1.86 -15.89
C ASP A 132 11.58 2.78 -15.29
N ARG A 133 10.61 2.20 -14.54
CA ARG A 133 9.52 2.88 -13.85
C ARG A 133 9.14 2.13 -12.57
N TYR A 134 8.43 2.81 -11.68
CA TYR A 134 7.82 2.16 -10.52
C TYR A 134 6.35 2.59 -10.33
N MET A 135 5.58 1.75 -9.65
CA MET A 135 4.23 2.04 -9.16
C MET A 135 4.11 1.57 -7.72
N THR A 136 3.58 2.41 -6.83
CA THR A 136 3.38 2.06 -5.43
C THR A 136 2.13 2.73 -4.86
N PHE A 137 1.62 2.23 -3.73
CA PHE A 137 0.47 2.81 -3.04
C PHE A 137 0.87 3.42 -1.71
N ASP A 138 0.30 4.56 -1.40
CA ASP A 138 0.30 5.23 -0.09
C ASP A 138 1.61 5.06 0.71
N PRO A 139 2.80 5.37 0.15
CA PRO A 139 4.05 5.21 0.86
C PRO A 139 3.97 5.97 2.20
N HIS A 140 4.65 5.44 3.22
CA HIS A 140 4.61 6.00 4.57
C HIS A 140 4.89 7.51 4.60
N ALA A 141 5.81 7.97 3.77
CA ALA A 141 6.17 9.38 3.65
C ALA A 141 6.20 9.81 2.18
N GLY A 142 5.62 10.99 1.88
CA GLY A 142 5.52 11.51 0.51
C GLY A 142 6.87 11.76 -0.15
N GLN A 143 7.92 12.07 0.62
CA GLN A 143 9.28 12.29 0.11
C GLN A 143 9.91 11.04 -0.51
N ILE A 144 9.39 9.84 -0.26
CA ILE A 144 9.90 8.59 -0.85
C ILE A 144 9.83 8.63 -2.38
N GLN A 145 8.84 9.33 -2.96
CA GLN A 145 8.78 9.51 -4.41
C GLN A 145 10.01 10.25 -4.98
N GLY A 146 10.64 11.12 -4.19
CA GLY A 146 11.87 11.82 -4.55
C GLY A 146 13.14 10.99 -4.31
N PHE A 147 13.03 9.75 -3.81
CA PHE A 147 14.17 8.84 -3.67
C PHE A 147 14.43 8.05 -4.94
N PHE A 148 13.44 7.90 -5.79
CA PHE A 148 13.63 7.33 -7.12
C PHE A 148 14.15 8.38 -8.10
N SER A 149 15.11 7.99 -8.94
CA SER A 149 15.60 8.79 -10.10
C SER A 149 14.85 8.43 -11.39
N ILE A 150 14.13 7.30 -11.38
CA ILE A 150 13.24 6.87 -12.47
C ILE A 150 11.82 7.41 -12.27
N PRO A 151 11.05 7.64 -13.36
CA PRO A 151 9.66 8.07 -13.24
C PRO A 151 8.79 7.01 -12.56
N GLY A 152 7.75 7.47 -11.85
CA GLY A 152 6.84 6.53 -11.19
C GLY A 152 5.51 7.13 -10.83
N ASP A 153 4.55 6.24 -10.56
CA ASP A 153 3.20 6.58 -10.16
C ASP A 153 3.01 6.21 -8.68
N VAL A 154 2.82 7.24 -7.85
CA VAL A 154 2.48 7.09 -6.44
C VAL A 154 0.97 7.23 -6.30
N LEU A 155 0.30 6.12 -6.09
CA LEU A 155 -1.14 6.01 -6.07
C LEU A 155 -1.67 6.11 -4.63
N THR A 156 -2.93 6.45 -4.48
CA THR A 156 -3.63 6.39 -3.19
C THR A 156 -4.89 5.54 -3.27
N ALA A 157 -5.09 4.69 -2.28
CA ALA A 157 -6.31 3.92 -2.12
C ALA A 157 -7.32 4.59 -1.18
N SER A 158 -7.02 5.80 -0.67
CA SER A 158 -7.88 6.51 0.28
C SER A 158 -9.28 6.77 -0.30
N HIS A 159 -9.37 7.22 -1.56
CA HIS A 159 -10.66 7.47 -2.23
C HIS A 159 -11.51 6.20 -2.35
N MET A 160 -10.89 5.06 -2.67
CA MET A 160 -11.59 3.77 -2.72
C MET A 160 -12.15 3.37 -1.35
N VAL A 161 -11.39 3.65 -0.28
CA VAL A 161 -11.82 3.38 1.09
C VAL A 161 -12.96 4.32 1.51
N THR A 162 -12.85 5.63 1.22
CA THR A 162 -13.89 6.61 1.55
C THR A 162 -15.17 6.37 0.74
N ASP A 163 -15.06 6.01 -0.52
CA ASP A 163 -16.19 5.62 -1.37
C ASP A 163 -16.93 4.40 -0.82
N TYR A 164 -16.18 3.37 -0.41
CA TYR A 164 -16.78 2.19 0.22
C TYR A 164 -17.52 2.55 1.50
N ILE A 165 -16.92 3.37 2.36
CA ILE A 165 -17.53 3.83 3.61
C ILE A 165 -18.79 4.65 3.33
N ASN A 166 -18.75 5.59 2.38
CA ASN A 166 -19.90 6.41 2.00
C ASN A 166 -21.06 5.55 1.49
N LYS A 167 -20.79 4.58 0.63
CA LYS A 167 -21.82 3.73 0.00
C LYS A 167 -22.41 2.70 0.98
N ASN A 168 -21.60 2.11 1.84
CA ASN A 168 -22.01 0.91 2.59
C ASN A 168 -22.15 1.12 4.10
N MET A 169 -21.55 2.16 4.66
CA MET A 169 -21.46 2.32 6.12
C MET A 169 -21.96 3.68 6.63
N ARG A 170 -21.89 4.72 5.80
CA ARG A 170 -22.12 6.12 6.22
C ARG A 170 -23.50 6.34 6.82
N ALA A 171 -24.55 5.72 6.28
CA ALA A 171 -25.91 5.84 6.77
C ALA A 171 -26.09 5.33 8.21
N GLN A 172 -25.24 4.41 8.67
CA GLN A 172 -25.27 3.83 10.01
C GLN A 172 -24.43 4.62 11.03
N MET A 173 -23.65 5.60 10.56
CA MET A 173 -22.74 6.42 11.38
C MET A 173 -23.42 7.73 11.78
N ASN A 174 -23.45 8.00 13.08
CA ASN A 174 -24.04 9.23 13.60
C ASN A 174 -22.96 10.25 13.97
N LYS A 175 -23.05 11.46 13.43
CA LYS A 175 -22.12 12.56 13.69
C LYS A 175 -20.65 12.11 13.55
N LEU A 176 -20.31 11.47 12.41
CA LEU A 176 -18.97 10.94 12.14
C LEU A 176 -17.88 12.01 12.38
N VAL A 177 -16.77 11.58 12.97
CA VAL A 177 -15.51 12.33 13.04
C VAL A 177 -14.36 11.41 12.62
N VAL A 178 -13.47 11.92 11.77
CA VAL A 178 -12.23 11.22 11.38
C VAL A 178 -11.17 11.51 12.43
N VAL A 179 -10.40 10.51 12.84
CA VAL A 179 -9.31 10.65 13.80
C VAL A 179 -8.02 10.11 13.20
N ALA A 180 -7.05 11.00 12.98
CA ALA A 180 -5.70 10.61 12.58
C ALA A 180 -4.89 10.13 13.81
N THR A 181 -4.18 9.02 13.66
CA THR A 181 -3.42 8.36 14.75
C THR A 181 -2.21 9.16 15.22
N ASP A 182 -1.71 10.10 14.40
CA ASP A 182 -0.67 11.06 14.77
C ASP A 182 -0.69 12.29 13.84
N LEU A 183 0.13 13.29 14.18
CA LEU A 183 0.25 14.51 13.39
C LEU A 183 0.97 14.28 12.04
N GLY A 184 1.79 13.26 11.91
CA GLY A 184 2.43 12.89 10.64
C GLY A 184 1.40 12.46 9.58
N PHE A 185 0.32 11.83 10.01
CA PHE A 185 -0.79 11.42 9.13
C PHE A 185 -1.85 12.53 8.93
N ALA A 186 -1.67 13.72 9.52
CA ALA A 186 -2.69 14.78 9.52
C ALA A 186 -3.13 15.21 8.12
N LYS A 187 -2.19 15.33 7.16
CA LYS A 187 -2.52 15.71 5.77
C LYS A 187 -3.41 14.66 5.11
N LYS A 188 -3.02 13.40 5.17
CA LYS A 188 -3.81 12.27 4.63
C LYS A 188 -5.16 12.16 5.36
N GLY A 189 -5.16 12.30 6.69
CA GLY A 189 -6.40 12.30 7.49
C GLY A 189 -7.40 13.39 7.09
N ARG A 190 -6.92 14.58 6.68
CA ARG A 190 -7.80 15.66 6.15
C ARG A 190 -8.47 15.24 4.84
N ASN A 191 -7.81 14.50 3.96
CA ASN A 191 -8.43 14.00 2.74
C ASN A 191 -9.59 13.04 3.07
N TYR A 192 -9.38 12.10 4.00
CA TYR A 192 -10.47 11.25 4.50
C TYR A 192 -11.65 12.06 5.06
N ALA A 193 -11.35 13.09 5.88
CA ALA A 193 -12.39 13.95 6.47
C ALA A 193 -13.16 14.73 5.40
N HIS A 194 -12.47 15.25 4.39
CA HIS A 194 -13.06 15.96 3.26
C HIS A 194 -14.00 15.04 2.47
N ASP A 195 -13.51 13.86 2.02
CA ASP A 195 -14.28 12.92 1.21
C ASP A 195 -15.51 12.37 1.94
N LEU A 196 -15.42 12.23 3.28
CA LEU A 196 -16.52 11.77 4.12
C LEU A 196 -17.41 12.91 4.62
N ASN A 197 -17.15 14.15 4.24
CA ASN A 197 -17.81 15.36 4.77
C ASN A 197 -17.94 15.29 6.29
N ALA A 198 -16.82 15.10 6.98
CA ALA A 198 -16.75 14.92 8.43
C ALA A 198 -15.67 15.81 9.03
N PRO A 199 -15.84 16.30 10.28
CA PRO A 199 -14.76 16.96 11.00
C PRO A 199 -13.62 16.01 11.30
N ILE A 200 -12.43 16.58 11.56
CA ILE A 200 -11.23 15.82 11.89
C ILE A 200 -10.77 16.14 13.32
N ALA A 201 -10.21 15.14 13.98
CA ALA A 201 -9.46 15.24 15.22
C ALA A 201 -8.12 14.50 15.08
N PHE A 202 -7.18 14.81 15.96
CA PHE A 202 -5.82 14.29 15.89
C PHE A 202 -5.38 13.76 17.24
N ILE A 203 -4.54 12.70 17.22
CA ILE A 203 -3.87 12.22 18.43
C ILE A 203 -2.44 12.74 18.41
N GLU A 204 -2.09 13.58 19.36
CA GLU A 204 -0.74 14.07 19.56
C GLU A 204 0.00 13.20 20.57
N LYS A 205 1.22 12.77 20.22
CA LYS A 205 2.11 12.00 21.07
C LYS A 205 3.17 12.95 21.65
N ARG A 206 3.03 13.33 22.91
CA ARG A 206 4.04 14.17 23.61
C ARG A 206 4.98 13.30 24.42
N ARG A 207 6.28 13.57 24.34
CA ARG A 207 7.24 13.03 25.30
C ARG A 207 7.16 13.86 26.57
N THR A 208 6.96 13.23 27.71
CA THR A 208 7.05 13.93 29.01
C THR A 208 8.51 14.14 29.37
N ALA A 209 8.86 15.35 29.83
CA ALA A 209 10.24 15.79 30.06
C ALA A 209 11.03 14.91 31.08
N ASN A 210 10.33 14.19 31.97
CA ASN A 210 10.95 13.44 33.08
C ASN A 210 11.01 11.93 32.88
N ASP A 211 10.44 11.36 31.80
CA ASP A 211 10.51 9.95 31.48
C ASP A 211 10.52 9.74 29.97
N SER A 212 11.68 9.31 29.44
CA SER A 212 11.86 9.04 28.02
C SER A 212 10.95 7.90 27.48
N LYS A 213 10.31 7.14 28.37
CA LYS A 213 9.40 6.04 28.04
C LYS A 213 7.92 6.41 28.14
N ALA A 214 7.55 7.43 28.92
CA ALA A 214 6.15 7.84 29.07
C ALA A 214 5.74 8.78 27.93
N LYS A 215 4.81 8.30 27.08
CA LYS A 215 4.18 9.07 26.01
C LYS A 215 2.80 9.50 26.47
N ALA A 216 2.60 10.79 26.78
CA ALA A 216 1.26 11.33 26.95
C ALA A 216 0.58 11.43 25.59
N LEU A 217 -0.63 10.88 25.48
CA LEU A 217 -1.46 10.95 24.30
C LEU A 217 -2.59 11.95 24.54
N THR A 218 -2.64 13.01 23.75
CA THR A 218 -3.66 14.05 23.83
C THR A 218 -4.52 14.04 22.58
N LEU A 219 -5.85 14.08 22.75
CA LEU A 219 -6.76 14.28 21.65
C LEU A 219 -6.94 15.79 21.38
N ILE A 220 -6.68 16.20 20.15
CA ILE A 220 -6.95 17.54 19.65
C ILE A 220 -8.22 17.45 18.80
N GLY A 221 -9.27 18.14 19.22
CA GLY A 221 -10.62 18.06 18.65
C GLY A 221 -11.60 17.36 19.59
N SER A 222 -12.82 17.08 19.12
CA SER A 222 -13.88 16.50 19.97
C SER A 222 -14.50 15.26 19.32
N VAL A 223 -14.59 14.18 20.10
CA VAL A 223 -15.20 12.89 19.70
C VAL A 223 -16.40 12.51 20.57
N ARG A 224 -16.74 13.33 21.57
CA ARG A 224 -17.80 13.03 22.56
C ARG A 224 -19.15 12.82 21.90
N GLY A 225 -19.76 11.66 22.13
CA GLY A 225 -21.07 11.27 21.59
C GLY A 225 -21.08 11.05 20.07
N ARG A 226 -19.91 10.98 19.42
CA ARG A 226 -19.76 10.80 17.98
C ARG A 226 -19.29 9.41 17.62
N ASP A 227 -19.60 8.98 16.41
CA ASP A 227 -18.94 7.83 15.79
C ASP A 227 -17.58 8.27 15.24
N VAL A 228 -16.58 7.46 15.49
CA VAL A 228 -15.18 7.75 15.16
C VAL A 228 -14.69 6.81 14.10
N LEU A 229 -14.09 7.34 13.03
CA LEU A 229 -13.27 6.60 12.09
C LEU A 229 -11.80 6.92 12.37
N ILE A 230 -11.09 5.97 12.96
CA ILE A 230 -9.63 6.07 13.08
C ILE A 230 -9.02 5.73 11.72
N VAL A 231 -8.08 6.57 11.24
CA VAL A 231 -7.40 6.38 9.95
C VAL A 231 -5.88 6.33 10.13
N ASP A 232 -5.22 5.44 9.36
CA ASP A 232 -3.77 5.28 9.33
C ASP A 232 -3.32 4.81 7.94
N ASP A 233 -2.01 4.84 7.64
CA ASP A 233 -1.45 4.27 6.42
C ASP A 233 -1.31 2.75 6.52
N GLU A 234 -0.81 2.24 7.66
CA GLU A 234 -0.52 0.83 7.85
C GLU A 234 -0.81 0.35 9.27
N VAL A 235 -1.11 -0.93 9.40
CA VAL A 235 -1.15 -1.60 10.71
C VAL A 235 -0.08 -2.69 10.76
N LEU A 236 0.97 -2.41 11.55
CA LEU A 236 2.07 -3.35 11.78
C LEU A 236 1.75 -4.26 12.98
N THR A 237 1.98 -3.81 14.21
CA THR A 237 1.70 -4.57 15.45
C THR A 237 0.34 -4.26 16.06
N GLY A 238 -0.33 -3.21 15.60
CA GLY A 238 -1.60 -2.72 16.12
C GLY A 238 -1.50 -1.91 17.43
N GLY A 239 -0.30 -1.70 17.96
CA GLY A 239 -0.12 -0.95 19.21
C GLY A 239 -0.54 0.52 19.12
N SER A 240 -0.24 1.21 18.03
CA SER A 240 -0.69 2.60 17.81
C SER A 240 -2.22 2.69 17.73
N ILE A 241 -2.85 1.72 17.07
CA ILE A 241 -4.32 1.65 16.97
C ILE A 241 -4.94 1.40 18.35
N GLU A 242 -4.38 0.46 19.13
CA GLU A 242 -4.85 0.20 20.50
C GLU A 242 -4.80 1.45 21.38
N GLN A 243 -3.70 2.20 21.32
CA GLN A 243 -3.56 3.48 22.01
C GLN A 243 -4.60 4.49 21.51
N ALA A 244 -4.78 4.63 20.20
CA ALA A 244 -5.76 5.55 19.62
C ALA A 244 -7.19 5.21 20.06
N VAL A 245 -7.57 3.93 20.04
CA VAL A 245 -8.87 3.44 20.55
C VAL A 245 -9.06 3.79 22.01
N GLY A 246 -8.03 3.60 22.85
CA GLY A 246 -8.06 3.98 24.27
C GLY A 246 -8.32 5.48 24.46
N VAL A 247 -7.63 6.32 23.69
CA VAL A 247 -7.81 7.79 23.76
C VAL A 247 -9.21 8.21 23.36
N VAL A 248 -9.71 7.78 22.19
CA VAL A 248 -11.03 8.21 21.72
C VAL A 248 -12.14 7.69 22.62
N LYS A 249 -12.01 6.45 23.14
CA LYS A 249 -12.97 5.88 24.10
C LYS A 249 -13.03 6.67 25.40
N LYS A 250 -11.86 7.01 25.98
CA LYS A 250 -11.75 7.85 27.20
C LYS A 250 -12.39 9.24 27.00
N ASN A 251 -12.35 9.77 25.77
CA ASN A 251 -12.95 11.06 25.41
C ASN A 251 -14.43 10.95 24.98
N GLY A 252 -15.09 9.81 25.20
CA GLY A 252 -16.53 9.65 25.02
C GLY A 252 -16.98 9.33 23.59
N ALA A 253 -16.11 8.74 22.76
CA ALA A 253 -16.52 8.19 21.45
C ALA A 253 -17.63 7.15 21.61
N ARG A 254 -18.64 7.18 20.71
CA ARG A 254 -19.80 6.26 20.74
C ARG A 254 -19.43 4.91 20.12
N ASN A 255 -19.14 4.91 18.84
CA ASN A 255 -18.70 3.74 18.10
C ASN A 255 -17.36 4.04 17.45
N ILE A 256 -16.53 3.03 17.29
CA ILE A 256 -15.20 3.15 16.73
C ILE A 256 -15.11 2.27 15.49
N TYR A 257 -14.67 2.84 14.39
CA TYR A 257 -14.34 2.20 13.13
C TYR A 257 -12.88 2.45 12.81
N LEU A 258 -12.29 1.61 11.99
CA LEU A 258 -10.88 1.71 11.61
C LEU A 258 -10.75 1.57 10.10
N ALA A 259 -9.95 2.45 9.49
CA ALA A 259 -9.56 2.32 8.08
C ALA A 259 -8.05 2.54 7.92
N PHE A 260 -7.40 1.70 7.13
CA PHE A 260 -5.98 1.81 6.79
C PHE A 260 -5.69 1.07 5.49
N ILE A 261 -4.59 1.40 4.83
CA ILE A 261 -4.29 0.87 3.51
C ILE A 261 -3.53 -0.46 3.61
N HIS A 262 -2.42 -0.51 4.36
CA HIS A 262 -1.52 -1.66 4.37
C HIS A 262 -1.71 -2.59 5.59
N PRO A 263 -2.36 -3.77 5.41
CA PRO A 263 -2.56 -4.75 6.47
C PRO A 263 -1.31 -5.65 6.67
N ILE A 264 -0.22 -5.10 7.19
CA ILE A 264 1.03 -5.86 7.39
C ILE A 264 0.82 -6.96 8.44
N PHE A 265 0.12 -6.64 9.53
CA PHE A 265 -0.26 -7.57 10.59
C PHE A 265 0.88 -8.48 11.04
N SER A 266 1.99 -7.86 11.47
CA SER A 266 3.06 -8.62 12.14
C SER A 266 2.61 -9.11 13.50
N GLU A 267 3.29 -10.10 14.03
CA GLU A 267 3.01 -10.69 15.33
C GLU A 267 1.51 -11.06 15.50
N ASP A 268 0.93 -10.68 16.64
CA ASP A 268 -0.46 -10.91 16.99
C ASP A 268 -1.39 -9.70 16.70
N ALA A 269 -1.01 -8.83 15.76
CA ALA A 269 -1.76 -7.60 15.44
C ALA A 269 -3.26 -7.88 15.22
N ALA A 270 -3.61 -8.87 14.41
CA ALA A 270 -4.99 -9.22 14.14
C ALA A 270 -5.75 -9.67 15.41
N LYS A 271 -5.11 -10.45 16.29
CA LYS A 271 -5.68 -10.85 17.57
C LYS A 271 -5.84 -9.64 18.51
N ARG A 272 -4.89 -8.71 18.49
CA ARG A 272 -4.93 -7.45 19.24
C ARG A 272 -6.13 -6.61 18.80
N LEU A 273 -6.26 -6.35 17.50
CA LEU A 273 -7.40 -5.61 16.95
C LEU A 273 -8.74 -6.29 17.27
N ALA A 274 -8.81 -7.63 17.25
CA ALA A 274 -10.02 -8.38 17.55
C ALA A 274 -10.54 -8.16 18.97
N LYS A 275 -9.67 -7.83 19.91
CA LYS A 275 -10.03 -7.54 21.33
C LYS A 275 -10.51 -6.11 21.53
N LEU A 276 -10.24 -5.21 20.58
CA LEU A 276 -10.62 -3.80 20.69
C LEU A 276 -12.12 -3.61 20.35
N PRO A 277 -12.76 -2.58 20.93
CA PRO A 277 -14.16 -2.25 20.66
C PRO A 277 -14.32 -1.54 19.29
N ILE A 278 -13.72 -2.10 18.25
CA ILE A 278 -13.82 -1.62 16.87
C ILE A 278 -15.01 -2.36 16.23
N LYS A 279 -15.99 -1.61 15.74
CA LYS A 279 -17.18 -2.19 15.07
C LYS A 279 -16.84 -2.80 13.72
N HIS A 280 -16.08 -2.08 12.91
CA HIS A 280 -15.71 -2.55 11.59
C HIS A 280 -14.35 -1.98 11.16
N ILE A 281 -13.63 -2.74 10.35
CA ILE A 281 -12.32 -2.42 9.79
C ILE A 281 -12.44 -2.43 8.28
N VAL A 282 -11.91 -1.39 7.61
CA VAL A 282 -11.78 -1.34 6.15
C VAL A 282 -10.30 -1.23 5.81
N THR A 283 -9.83 -2.09 4.92
CA THR A 283 -8.43 -2.10 4.45
C THR A 283 -8.34 -2.59 3.01
N THR A 284 -7.16 -2.75 2.47
CA THR A 284 -6.94 -3.17 1.09
C THR A 284 -6.14 -4.48 0.99
N ASP A 285 -6.01 -5.00 -0.23
CA ASP A 285 -5.19 -6.15 -0.54
C ASP A 285 -3.77 -5.79 -1.06
N THR A 286 -3.26 -4.59 -0.72
CA THR A 286 -1.87 -4.19 -0.98
C THR A 286 -0.85 -5.14 -0.35
N VAL A 287 -1.24 -5.74 0.77
CA VAL A 287 -0.51 -6.81 1.46
C VAL A 287 -1.48 -7.97 1.68
N PRO A 288 -1.14 -9.20 1.27
CA PRO A 288 -2.02 -10.35 1.47
C PRO A 288 -2.19 -10.68 2.96
N ILE A 289 -3.43 -10.89 3.38
CA ILE A 289 -3.75 -11.31 4.75
C ILE A 289 -3.95 -12.82 4.75
N SER A 290 -3.06 -13.55 5.42
CA SER A 290 -3.20 -15.01 5.51
C SER A 290 -4.50 -15.42 6.24
N PRO A 291 -5.07 -16.60 5.93
CA PRO A 291 -6.29 -17.11 6.60
C PRO A 291 -6.18 -17.13 8.12
N LYS A 292 -4.99 -17.44 8.66
CA LYS A 292 -4.71 -17.44 10.11
C LYS A 292 -4.87 -16.05 10.73
N LYS A 293 -4.39 -15.00 10.03
CA LYS A 293 -4.51 -13.59 10.47
C LYS A 293 -5.93 -13.05 10.24
N MET A 294 -6.62 -13.51 9.21
CA MET A 294 -8.01 -13.11 8.93
C MET A 294 -9.01 -13.68 9.96
N LYS A 295 -8.78 -14.91 10.45
CA LYS A 295 -9.71 -15.63 11.34
C LYS A 295 -10.21 -14.82 12.55
N PRO A 296 -9.34 -14.12 13.33
CA PRO A 296 -9.79 -13.33 14.49
C PRO A 296 -10.71 -12.14 14.14
N LEU A 297 -10.62 -11.65 12.90
CA LEU A 297 -11.33 -10.45 12.40
C LEU A 297 -12.55 -10.80 11.54
N LYS A 298 -12.86 -12.09 11.35
CA LYS A 298 -13.97 -12.55 10.51
C LYS A 298 -15.29 -11.87 10.89
N GLY A 299 -15.99 -11.33 9.90
CA GLY A 299 -17.26 -10.58 10.06
C GLY A 299 -17.08 -9.12 10.50
N ARG A 300 -15.86 -8.68 10.81
CA ARG A 300 -15.58 -7.28 11.22
C ARG A 300 -14.53 -6.58 10.35
N ILE A 301 -14.11 -7.19 9.25
CA ILE A 301 -13.14 -6.62 8.33
C ILE A 301 -13.62 -6.76 6.90
N THR A 302 -13.47 -5.69 6.13
CA THR A 302 -13.60 -5.67 4.68
C THR A 302 -12.25 -5.38 4.06
N VAL A 303 -11.85 -6.21 3.11
CA VAL A 303 -10.62 -6.03 2.33
C VAL A 303 -11.01 -5.63 0.92
N LEU A 304 -10.71 -4.39 0.55
CA LEU A 304 -10.97 -3.86 -0.78
C LEU A 304 -9.81 -4.22 -1.72
N SER A 305 -10.13 -4.61 -2.95
CA SER A 305 -9.08 -4.93 -3.90
C SER A 305 -8.64 -3.70 -4.69
N ILE A 306 -7.32 -3.45 -4.70
CA ILE A 306 -6.71 -2.39 -5.53
C ILE A 306 -6.53 -2.84 -6.99
N ALA A 307 -6.86 -4.09 -7.33
CA ALA A 307 -6.62 -4.64 -8.66
C ALA A 307 -7.30 -3.85 -9.80
N PRO A 308 -8.57 -3.39 -9.68
CA PRO A 308 -9.19 -2.61 -10.73
C PRO A 308 -8.47 -1.28 -10.98
N MET A 309 -8.09 -0.58 -9.90
CA MET A 309 -7.36 0.69 -9.99
C MET A 309 -5.97 0.47 -10.61
N LEU A 310 -5.23 -0.51 -10.11
CA LEU A 310 -3.87 -0.80 -10.58
C LEU A 310 -3.87 -1.31 -12.03
N GLY A 311 -4.86 -2.12 -12.41
CA GLY A 311 -5.05 -2.56 -13.79
C GLY A 311 -5.31 -1.39 -14.74
N GLU A 312 -6.15 -0.42 -14.34
CA GLU A 312 -6.38 0.79 -15.14
C GLU A 312 -5.13 1.65 -15.26
N VAL A 313 -4.34 1.81 -14.18
CA VAL A 313 -3.07 2.54 -14.21
C VAL A 313 -2.08 1.85 -15.16
N ILE A 314 -1.94 0.53 -15.11
CA ILE A 314 -1.11 -0.26 -16.02
C ILE A 314 -1.55 -0.03 -17.48
N ARG A 315 -2.85 -0.11 -17.76
CA ARG A 315 -3.39 0.12 -19.10
C ARG A 315 -3.05 1.52 -19.61
N ARG A 316 -3.31 2.57 -18.82
CA ARG A 316 -3.02 3.97 -19.18
C ARG A 316 -1.51 4.21 -19.38
N ALA A 317 -0.68 3.65 -18.51
CA ALA A 317 0.77 3.77 -18.62
C ALA A 317 1.31 3.08 -19.89
N HIS A 318 0.71 1.96 -20.31
CA HIS A 318 1.02 1.29 -21.56
C HIS A 318 0.57 2.10 -22.78
N GLU A 319 -0.62 2.66 -22.72
CA GLU A 319 -1.22 3.47 -23.80
C GLU A 319 -0.67 4.91 -23.88
N GLY A 320 0.22 5.30 -22.95
CA GLY A 320 0.74 6.68 -22.88
C GLY A 320 -0.31 7.70 -22.42
N ARG A 321 -1.36 7.28 -21.71
CA ARG A 321 -2.43 8.14 -21.22
C ARG A 321 -2.13 8.64 -19.81
N SER A 322 -2.70 9.80 -19.46
CA SER A 322 -2.55 10.39 -18.12
C SER A 322 -3.15 9.49 -17.04
N VAL A 323 -2.35 9.24 -15.99
CA VAL A 323 -2.79 8.57 -14.75
C VAL A 323 -3.45 9.57 -13.79
N GLY A 324 -3.01 10.85 -13.79
CA GLY A 324 -3.57 11.91 -12.94
C GLY A 324 -5.07 12.16 -13.15
N GLU A 325 -5.55 12.01 -14.38
CA GLU A 325 -6.98 12.11 -14.69
C GLU A 325 -7.89 11.15 -13.89
N MET A 326 -7.34 10.04 -13.40
CA MET A 326 -8.10 9.09 -12.56
C MET A 326 -8.37 9.63 -11.16
N PHE A 327 -7.62 10.64 -10.73
CA PHE A 327 -7.68 11.22 -9.39
C PHE A 327 -8.16 12.67 -9.40
N ASN A 328 -8.63 13.17 -10.55
CA ASN A 328 -9.04 14.56 -10.76
C ASN A 328 -7.92 15.57 -10.45
N GLU A 329 -6.67 15.21 -10.73
CA GLU A 329 -5.48 16.05 -10.61
C GLU A 329 -4.99 16.55 -11.99
#